data_a668d5975475158fa98b184ca340df2d
#
_entry.id   a668d5975475158fa98b184ca340df2d
#
_cell.length_a   1.000
_cell.length_b   1.000
_cell.length_c   1.000
_cell.angle_alpha   90.00
_cell.angle_beta   90.00
_cell.angle_gamma   90.00
#
_symmetry.space_group_name_H-M   'P 1'
#
loop_
_entity.id
_entity.type
_entity.pdbx_description
1 polymer ?
#
loop_
_entity_poly.entity_id
_entity_poly.type
_entity_poly.pdbx_seq_one_letter_code
_entity_poly.pdbx_strand_id
1 'polypeptide(L)'
;MKQTGRRFDAAAFYGGTNSEAYRYLGAHRTRRAGKDGYVFRVWAPNAAYVSVVGDFCAWNGYDHPMTRNADGFWECFVAGLKRYDTYKFAVTSQRGDTVLKTDPYAFHAETRPGTAGKLYDLGGYRWGDDEWCRNRAKAPIDRSPLNIYEVHLGSWRRRGNGDFYDYRTLAH
;
A
#
# COMPACT_ATOMS: atom_id res chain seq x y z
N MET A 1 -14.41 -0.96 4.75
CA MET A 1 -13.84 -1.35 6.07
C MET A 1 -13.92 -0.12 6.97
N LYS A 2 -14.68 -0.17 8.09
CA LYS A 2 -14.68 0.91 9.07
C LYS A 2 -13.29 0.93 9.71
N GLN A 3 -12.58 2.06 9.61
CA GLN A 3 -11.41 2.30 10.46
C GLN A 3 -11.88 2.22 11.90
N THR A 4 -11.61 1.11 12.55
CA THR A 4 -11.73 1.02 14.01
C THR A 4 -10.67 1.98 14.55
N GLY A 5 -11.09 2.96 15.37
CA GLY A 5 -10.27 4.01 15.93
C GLY A 5 -9.19 3.53 16.92
N ARG A 6 -8.53 2.43 16.61
CA ARG A 6 -7.42 1.90 17.39
C ARG A 6 -6.18 2.72 17.06
N ARG A 7 -5.62 3.36 18.06
CA ARG A 7 -4.35 4.09 17.95
C ARG A 7 -3.28 3.10 17.44
N PHE A 8 -2.42 3.55 16.52
CA PHE A 8 -1.29 2.75 16.05
C PHE A 8 -0.36 2.42 17.22
N ASP A 9 -0.02 1.15 17.34
CA ASP A 9 0.88 0.66 18.38
C ASP A 9 2.32 0.70 17.86
N ALA A 10 3.03 1.78 18.20
CA ALA A 10 4.42 1.98 17.82
C ALA A 10 5.36 0.99 18.53
N ALA A 11 5.05 0.60 19.78
CA ALA A 11 5.87 -0.37 20.52
C ALA A 11 5.81 -1.74 19.87
N ALA A 12 4.63 -2.21 19.47
CA ALA A 12 4.49 -3.45 18.72
C ALA A 12 5.17 -3.40 17.34
N PHE A 13 5.17 -2.22 16.68
CA PHE A 13 5.89 -2.03 15.43
C PHE A 13 7.40 -2.18 15.62
N TYR A 14 7.98 -1.50 16.59
CA TYR A 14 9.41 -1.61 16.93
C TYR A 14 9.81 -2.99 17.43
N GLY A 15 8.91 -3.67 18.13
CA GLY A 15 9.09 -5.06 18.58
C GLY A 15 8.91 -6.12 17.49
N GLY A 16 8.56 -5.72 16.26
CA GLY A 16 8.35 -6.65 15.13
C GLY A 16 7.09 -7.51 15.25
N THR A 17 6.16 -7.16 16.13
CA THR A 17 4.94 -7.94 16.37
C THR A 17 3.68 -7.33 15.75
N ASN A 18 3.78 -6.15 15.13
CA ASN A 18 2.68 -5.48 14.43
C ASN A 18 2.54 -5.99 12.99
N SER A 19 1.80 -7.07 12.78
CA SER A 19 1.52 -7.63 11.45
C SER A 19 0.57 -6.77 10.60
N GLU A 20 -0.06 -5.73 11.17
CA GLU A 20 -1.05 -4.88 10.51
C GLU A 20 -0.55 -3.45 10.27
N ALA A 21 0.77 -3.22 10.28
CA ALA A 21 1.36 -1.89 10.08
C ALA A 21 0.90 -1.22 8.77
N TYR A 22 0.61 -2.01 7.74
CA TYR A 22 0.08 -1.55 6.46
C TYR A 22 -1.29 -0.85 6.55
N ARG A 23 -2.03 -1.03 7.64
CA ARG A 23 -3.31 -0.34 7.88
C ARG A 23 -3.11 1.11 8.36
N TYR A 24 -1.91 1.42 8.80
CA TYR A 24 -1.54 2.75 9.30
C TYR A 24 -0.54 3.44 8.37
N LEU A 25 0.55 2.74 8.02
CA LEU A 25 1.60 3.24 7.13
C LEU A 25 1.14 3.17 5.67
N GLY A 26 1.74 4.02 4.84
CA GLY A 26 1.35 4.18 3.45
C GLY A 26 0.37 5.32 3.22
N ALA A 27 -0.31 5.28 2.08
CA ALA A 27 -1.30 6.26 1.67
C ALA A 27 -2.72 5.72 1.85
N HIS A 28 -3.53 6.40 2.66
CA HIS A 28 -4.90 5.97 2.98
C HIS A 28 -5.90 7.07 2.67
N ARG A 29 -6.94 6.71 1.89
CA ARG A 29 -8.05 7.63 1.63
C ARG A 29 -8.76 8.00 2.92
N THR A 30 -8.97 9.29 3.12
CA THR A 30 -9.67 9.82 4.30
C THR A 30 -10.30 11.17 4.00
N ARG A 31 -11.11 11.67 4.96
CA ARG A 31 -11.69 13.00 4.89
C ARG A 31 -11.24 13.79 6.11
N ARG A 32 -10.64 14.96 5.92
CA ARG A 32 -10.23 15.88 6.98
C ARG A 32 -10.76 17.28 6.68
N ALA A 33 -11.30 17.94 7.70
CA ALA A 33 -11.88 19.29 7.59
C ALA A 33 -12.83 19.45 6.37
N GLY A 34 -13.68 18.44 6.14
CA GLY A 34 -14.65 18.46 5.04
C GLY A 34 -14.09 18.16 3.64
N LYS A 35 -12.79 17.98 3.48
CA LYS A 35 -12.13 17.69 2.20
C LYS A 35 -11.73 16.23 2.10
N ASP A 36 -12.08 15.59 0.97
CA ASP A 36 -11.59 14.25 0.64
C ASP A 36 -10.14 14.33 0.16
N GLY A 37 -9.34 13.31 0.50
CA GLY A 37 -7.93 13.24 0.15
C GLY A 37 -7.29 11.99 0.71
N TYR A 38 -5.95 12.02 0.80
CA TYR A 38 -5.16 10.93 1.35
C TYR A 38 -4.30 11.41 2.50
N VAL A 39 -4.22 10.60 3.56
CA VAL A 39 -3.22 10.72 4.59
C VAL A 39 -2.05 9.81 4.23
N PHE A 40 -0.87 10.37 4.25
CA PHE A 40 0.39 9.66 4.00
C PHE A 40 1.12 9.49 5.31
N ARG A 41 1.65 8.29 5.54
CA ARG A 41 2.46 7.99 6.74
C ARG A 41 3.65 7.13 6.36
N VAL A 42 4.82 7.53 6.84
CA VAL A 42 6.06 6.79 6.63
C VAL A 42 6.89 6.79 7.90
N TRP A 43 7.58 5.68 8.14
CA TRP A 43 8.57 5.58 9.21
C TRP A 43 9.95 5.97 8.66
N ALA A 44 10.48 7.09 9.16
CA ALA A 44 11.80 7.60 8.78
C ALA A 44 12.44 8.30 9.99
N PRO A 45 12.85 7.53 11.03
CA PRO A 45 13.25 8.08 12.32
C PRO A 45 14.50 8.95 12.24
N ASN A 46 15.37 8.71 11.27
CA ASN A 46 16.64 9.41 11.10
C ASN A 46 16.60 10.53 10.03
N ALA A 47 15.43 10.77 9.41
CA ALA A 47 15.29 11.85 8.45
C ALA A 47 15.28 13.22 9.15
N ALA A 48 15.90 14.21 8.52
CA ALA A 48 15.82 15.62 8.94
C ALA A 48 14.51 16.26 8.43
N TYR A 49 14.06 15.85 7.24
CA TYR A 49 12.84 16.35 6.61
C TYR A 49 12.25 15.27 5.70
N VAL A 50 10.95 15.22 5.62
CA VAL A 50 10.21 14.34 4.70
C VAL A 50 9.05 15.11 4.09
N SER A 51 8.83 14.94 2.79
CA SER A 51 7.64 15.43 2.09
C SER A 51 7.08 14.37 1.15
N VAL A 52 5.81 14.54 0.77
CA VAL A 52 5.18 13.74 -0.29
C VAL A 52 5.29 14.50 -1.58
N VAL A 53 5.74 13.82 -2.62
CA VAL A 53 5.88 14.38 -3.98
C VAL A 53 5.18 13.47 -4.99
N GLY A 54 4.74 14.05 -6.09
CA GLY A 54 4.05 13.33 -7.16
C GLY A 54 3.67 14.26 -8.30
N ASP A 55 2.94 13.73 -9.29
CA ASP A 55 2.49 14.53 -10.42
C ASP A 55 1.60 15.72 -10.01
N PHE A 56 0.86 15.56 -8.91
CA PHE A 56 -0.04 16.58 -8.35
C PHE A 56 0.67 17.84 -7.83
N CYS A 57 1.98 17.81 -7.64
CA CYS A 57 2.80 18.96 -7.22
C CYS A 57 4.06 19.11 -8.08
N ALA A 58 4.04 18.61 -9.32
CA ALA A 58 5.19 18.64 -10.23
C ALA A 58 6.49 18.13 -9.56
N TRP A 59 6.36 17.16 -8.64
CA TRP A 59 7.46 16.57 -7.87
C TRP A 59 8.23 17.56 -6.98
N ASN A 60 7.62 18.70 -6.65
CA ASN A 60 8.22 19.69 -5.76
C ASN A 60 8.23 19.20 -4.29
N GLY A 61 9.41 19.09 -3.72
CA GLY A 61 9.62 18.61 -2.35
C GLY A 61 9.18 19.55 -1.23
N TYR A 62 8.72 20.75 -1.53
CA TYR A 62 8.33 21.76 -0.52
C TYR A 62 6.81 21.90 -0.38
N ASP A 63 6.00 21.40 -1.31
CA ASP A 63 4.55 21.66 -1.34
C ASP A 63 3.78 20.89 -0.27
N HIS A 64 4.22 19.67 0.04
CA HIS A 64 3.54 18.79 0.98
C HIS A 64 4.47 18.25 2.08
N PRO A 65 4.96 19.16 2.97
CA PRO A 65 5.81 18.74 4.07
C PRO A 65 5.06 17.82 5.05
N MET A 66 5.76 16.87 5.60
CA MET A 66 5.23 15.96 6.60
C MET A 66 5.66 16.40 8.02
N THR A 67 4.81 16.12 8.99
CA THR A 67 5.09 16.36 10.41
C THR A 67 5.57 15.08 11.07
N ARG A 68 6.68 15.14 11.77
CA ARG A 68 7.25 14.03 12.54
C ARG A 68 6.62 13.96 13.93
N ASN A 69 6.24 12.74 14.35
CA ASN A 69 5.86 12.49 15.74
C ASN A 69 7.06 12.02 16.60
N ALA A 70 6.84 11.83 17.91
CA ALA A 70 7.88 11.40 18.84
C ALA A 70 8.46 10.00 18.51
N ASP A 71 7.66 9.14 17.89
CA ASP A 71 8.05 7.77 17.54
C ASP A 71 8.74 7.68 16.17
N GLY A 72 9.07 8.80 15.53
CA GLY A 72 9.79 8.82 14.25
C GLY A 72 8.94 8.53 13.02
N PHE A 73 7.62 8.52 13.14
CA PHE A 73 6.69 8.46 12.02
C PHE A 73 6.39 9.86 11.51
N TRP A 74 6.29 9.99 10.21
CA TRP A 74 5.94 11.22 9.51
C TRP A 74 4.55 11.11 8.93
N GLU A 75 3.77 12.18 9.03
CA GLU A 75 2.41 12.23 8.51
C GLU A 75 2.12 13.56 7.82
N CYS A 76 1.40 13.51 6.68
CA CYS A 76 0.70 14.66 6.12
C CYS A 76 -0.64 14.23 5.51
N PHE A 77 -1.51 15.21 5.28
CA PHE A 77 -2.77 15.02 4.55
C PHE A 77 -2.76 15.91 3.31
N VAL A 78 -3.06 15.33 2.16
CA VAL A 78 -3.18 16.05 0.90
C VAL A 78 -4.59 15.87 0.36
N ALA A 79 -5.28 17.00 0.19
CA ALA A 79 -6.65 17.02 -0.33
C ALA A 79 -6.68 16.95 -1.87
N GLY A 80 -7.82 16.49 -2.43
CA GLY A 80 -8.08 16.57 -3.86
C GLY A 80 -7.41 15.49 -4.71
N LEU A 81 -6.59 14.65 -4.12
CA LEU A 81 -5.92 13.54 -4.80
C LEU A 81 -6.91 12.45 -5.23
N LYS A 82 -6.58 11.78 -6.33
CA LYS A 82 -7.41 10.75 -6.96
C LYS A 82 -6.72 9.39 -6.94
N ARG A 83 -7.50 8.35 -7.08
CA ARG A 83 -7.00 6.99 -7.31
C ARG A 83 -6.09 6.98 -8.55
N TYR A 84 -4.94 6.32 -8.42
CA TYR A 84 -3.86 6.20 -9.39
C TYR A 84 -2.94 7.41 -9.54
N ASP A 85 -3.16 8.53 -8.82
CA ASP A 85 -2.14 9.56 -8.74
C ASP A 85 -0.83 8.95 -8.23
N THR A 86 0.28 9.31 -8.87
CA THR A 86 1.60 8.79 -8.53
C THR A 86 2.23 9.58 -7.41
N TYR A 87 2.99 8.91 -6.54
CA TYR A 87 3.69 9.56 -5.44
C TYR A 87 4.96 8.83 -5.00
N LYS A 88 5.84 9.58 -4.37
CA LYS A 88 6.99 9.10 -3.58
C LYS A 88 7.14 9.92 -2.31
N PHE A 89 8.01 9.45 -1.42
CA PHE A 89 8.52 10.26 -0.33
C PHE A 89 9.86 10.87 -0.71
N ALA A 90 9.99 12.19 -0.62
CA ALA A 90 11.26 12.90 -0.67
C ALA A 90 11.82 12.93 0.76
N VAL A 91 12.86 12.18 0.99
CA VAL A 91 13.47 11.99 2.31
C VAL A 91 14.82 12.69 2.35
N THR A 92 14.95 13.69 3.21
CA THR A 92 16.18 14.44 3.40
C THR A 92 16.93 13.93 4.64
N SER A 93 18.18 13.58 4.44
CA SER A 93 19.07 13.11 5.50
C SER A 93 19.50 14.26 6.43
N GLN A 94 20.14 13.92 7.57
CA GLN A 94 20.76 14.90 8.47
C GLN A 94 21.92 15.69 7.81
N ARG A 95 22.46 15.21 6.68
CA ARG A 95 23.49 15.90 5.91
C ARG A 95 22.94 16.83 4.83
N GLY A 96 21.61 16.86 4.66
CA GLY A 96 20.93 17.69 3.66
C GLY A 96 20.68 17.01 2.31
N ASP A 97 21.16 15.79 2.10
CA ASP A 97 20.90 15.04 0.85
C ASP A 97 19.46 14.57 0.80
N THR A 98 18.78 14.82 -0.32
CA THR A 98 17.41 14.36 -0.55
C THR A 98 17.36 13.24 -1.56
N VAL A 99 16.65 12.17 -1.22
CA VAL A 99 16.40 11.02 -2.09
C VAL A 99 14.92 10.74 -2.20
N LEU A 100 14.46 10.36 -3.40
CA LEU A 100 13.09 9.93 -3.64
C LEU A 100 12.96 8.44 -3.34
N LYS A 101 12.11 8.10 -2.37
CA LYS A 101 11.83 6.73 -1.94
C LYS A 101 10.42 6.32 -2.33
N THR A 102 10.30 5.13 -2.91
CA THR A 102 9.00 4.48 -3.09
C THR A 102 8.43 4.11 -1.73
N ASP A 103 7.12 4.23 -1.57
CA ASP A 103 6.43 3.81 -0.36
C ASP A 103 6.47 2.28 -0.22
N PRO A 104 7.09 1.73 0.83
CA PRO A 104 7.12 0.28 1.04
C PRO A 104 5.74 -0.31 1.35
N TYR A 105 4.76 0.51 1.73
CA TYR A 105 3.38 0.13 2.01
C TYR A 105 2.40 0.53 0.90
N ALA A 106 2.89 0.90 -0.28
CA ALA A 106 2.02 1.23 -1.41
C ALA A 106 1.20 -0.01 -1.84
N PHE A 107 -0.13 0.16 -1.92
CA PHE A 107 -1.03 -0.89 -2.39
C PHE A 107 -0.98 -1.11 -3.90
N HIS A 108 -0.40 -0.18 -4.63
CA HIS A 108 -0.24 -0.23 -6.09
C HIS A 108 1.06 0.48 -6.48
N ALA A 109 1.72 -0.02 -7.49
CA ALA A 109 2.96 0.56 -8.02
C ALA A 109 2.83 0.89 -9.51
N GLU A 110 3.71 1.74 -10.00
CA GLU A 110 3.86 1.94 -11.43
C GLU A 110 4.33 0.67 -12.15
N THR A 111 3.99 0.57 -13.42
CA THR A 111 4.60 -0.41 -14.31
C THR A 111 6.04 0.01 -14.62
N ARG A 112 6.95 -0.94 -14.62
CA ARG A 112 8.36 -0.68 -14.99
C ARG A 112 8.47 0.00 -16.36
N PRO A 113 9.37 0.98 -16.52
CA PRO A 113 10.48 1.37 -15.63
C PRO A 113 10.10 2.36 -14.51
N GLY A 114 8.83 2.78 -14.39
CA GLY A 114 8.37 3.62 -13.30
C GLY A 114 8.62 2.97 -11.93
N THR A 115 8.84 3.80 -10.91
CA THR A 115 9.18 3.36 -9.55
C THR A 115 8.37 4.07 -8.47
N ALA A 116 7.32 4.81 -8.84
CA ALA A 116 6.44 5.45 -7.87
C ALA A 116 5.36 4.51 -7.35
N GLY A 117 4.86 4.78 -6.16
CA GLY A 117 3.60 4.24 -5.68
C GLY A 117 2.44 4.93 -6.39
N LYS A 118 1.31 4.24 -6.51
CA LYS A 118 0.04 4.81 -6.97
C LYS A 118 -0.98 4.76 -5.86
N LEU A 119 -1.74 5.83 -5.71
CA LEU A 119 -2.84 5.88 -4.76
C LEU A 119 -3.87 4.81 -5.10
N TYR A 120 -4.17 3.96 -4.16
CA TYR A 120 -5.12 2.87 -4.33
C TYR A 120 -5.87 2.59 -3.03
N ASP A 121 -7.11 2.17 -3.15
CA ASP A 121 -7.95 1.77 -2.03
C ASP A 121 -8.31 0.29 -2.19
N LEU A 122 -8.02 -0.51 -1.16
CA LEU A 122 -8.37 -1.92 -1.11
C LEU A 122 -9.84 -2.18 -0.79
N GLY A 123 -10.59 -1.12 -0.49
CA GLY A 123 -12.03 -1.21 -0.24
C GLY A 123 -12.85 -1.46 -1.51
N GLY A 124 -14.11 -1.86 -1.32
CA GLY A 124 -15.08 -1.97 -2.42
C GLY A 124 -15.21 -3.35 -3.06
N TYR A 125 -14.28 -4.28 -2.83
CA TYR A 125 -14.46 -5.67 -3.22
C TYR A 125 -15.27 -6.44 -2.16
N ARG A 126 -16.30 -7.14 -2.59
CA ARG A 126 -17.08 -8.05 -1.74
C ARG A 126 -16.69 -9.49 -2.08
N TRP A 127 -16.11 -10.17 -1.13
CA TRP A 127 -15.79 -11.59 -1.24
C TRP A 127 -17.07 -12.42 -1.26
N GLY A 128 -17.14 -13.40 -2.13
CA GLY A 128 -18.26 -14.34 -2.23
C GLY A 128 -17.92 -15.75 -1.73
N ASP A 129 -16.94 -15.85 -0.83
CA ASP A 129 -16.30 -17.11 -0.40
C ASP A 129 -16.62 -17.51 1.04
N ASP A 130 -17.64 -16.90 1.66
CA ASP A 130 -18.04 -17.18 3.05
C ASP A 130 -18.31 -18.66 3.31
N GLU A 131 -18.95 -19.37 2.37
CA GLU A 131 -19.24 -20.78 2.49
C GLU A 131 -17.97 -21.62 2.45
N TRP A 132 -17.08 -21.30 1.51
CA TRP A 132 -15.78 -21.96 1.41
C TRP A 132 -14.94 -21.76 2.67
N CYS A 133 -14.87 -20.54 3.19
CA CYS A 133 -14.16 -20.22 4.42
C CYS A 133 -14.71 -21.01 5.63
N ARG A 134 -16.06 -21.12 5.76
CA ARG A 134 -16.68 -21.91 6.82
C ARG A 134 -16.34 -23.40 6.70
N ASN A 135 -16.37 -23.94 5.50
CA ASN A 135 -16.09 -25.35 5.27
C ASN A 135 -14.61 -25.67 5.48
N ARG A 136 -13.71 -24.79 5.02
CA ARG A 136 -12.27 -24.91 5.24
C ARG A 136 -11.92 -24.91 6.73
N ALA A 137 -12.55 -24.05 7.54
CA ALA A 137 -12.29 -23.98 8.99
C ALA A 137 -12.65 -25.27 9.72
N LYS A 138 -13.54 -26.11 9.15
CA LYS A 138 -13.97 -27.39 9.72
C LYS A 138 -13.22 -28.58 9.13
N ALA A 139 -12.50 -28.41 8.03
CA ALA A 139 -11.83 -29.49 7.33
C ALA A 139 -10.56 -29.93 8.08
N PRO A 140 -10.37 -31.21 8.34
CA PRO A 140 -9.13 -31.73 8.93
C PRO A 140 -8.03 -31.78 7.85
N ILE A 141 -7.35 -30.65 7.61
CA ILE A 141 -6.36 -30.50 6.53
C ILE A 141 -5.22 -31.51 6.67
N ASP A 142 -4.85 -31.85 7.90
CA ASP A 142 -3.83 -32.84 8.24
C ASP A 142 -4.20 -34.30 7.90
N ARG A 143 -5.49 -34.56 7.63
CA ARG A 143 -6.03 -35.88 7.33
C ARG A 143 -6.75 -35.96 5.99
N SER A 144 -6.71 -34.90 5.20
CA SER A 144 -7.38 -34.85 3.91
C SER A 144 -6.37 -35.00 2.77
N PRO A 145 -6.74 -35.65 1.64
CA PRO A 145 -5.90 -35.63 0.45
C PRO A 145 -5.62 -34.20 -0.01
N LEU A 146 -4.39 -33.91 -0.37
CA LEU A 146 -3.98 -32.61 -0.86
C LEU A 146 -3.39 -32.76 -2.24
N ASN A 147 -3.97 -32.05 -3.23
CA ASN A 147 -3.39 -31.90 -4.55
C ASN A 147 -2.85 -30.48 -4.71
N ILE A 148 -1.56 -30.36 -5.02
CA ILE A 148 -0.91 -29.08 -5.24
C ILE A 148 -0.59 -28.97 -6.73
N TYR A 149 -1.10 -27.94 -7.38
CA TYR A 149 -0.74 -27.58 -8.75
C TYR A 149 -0.09 -26.19 -8.74
N GLU A 150 1.21 -26.16 -8.99
CA GLU A 150 1.97 -24.93 -9.07
C GLU A 150 2.01 -24.46 -10.53
N VAL A 151 1.63 -23.22 -10.78
CA VAL A 151 1.59 -22.64 -12.11
C VAL A 151 2.06 -21.20 -12.12
N HIS A 152 2.91 -20.87 -13.09
CA HIS A 152 3.27 -19.50 -13.40
C HIS A 152 2.37 -18.98 -14.53
N LEU A 153 1.31 -18.26 -14.18
CA LEU A 153 0.25 -17.84 -15.10
C LEU A 153 0.76 -17.05 -16.31
N GLY A 154 1.82 -16.24 -16.14
CA GLY A 154 2.41 -15.45 -17.22
C GLY A 154 3.12 -16.28 -18.30
N SER A 155 3.54 -17.52 -17.99
CA SER A 155 4.22 -18.40 -18.94
C SER A 155 3.41 -19.66 -19.29
N TRP A 156 2.38 -20.00 -18.51
CA TRP A 156 1.61 -21.22 -18.70
C TRP A 156 0.84 -21.24 -20.02
N ARG A 157 0.19 -20.14 -20.37
CA ARG A 157 -0.56 -20.00 -21.62
C ARG A 157 -0.56 -18.55 -22.09
N ARG A 158 -0.43 -18.35 -23.41
CA ARG A 158 -0.54 -17.05 -24.04
C ARG A 158 -1.60 -17.03 -25.11
N ARG A 159 -2.10 -15.85 -25.44
CA ARG A 159 -2.99 -15.62 -26.58
C ARG A 159 -2.24 -15.84 -27.89
N GLY A 160 -2.95 -16.07 -28.98
CA GLY A 160 -2.34 -16.29 -30.31
C GLY A 160 -1.47 -15.16 -30.83
N ASN A 161 -1.67 -13.92 -30.31
CA ASN A 161 -0.86 -12.75 -30.60
C ASN A 161 0.35 -12.58 -29.63
N GLY A 162 0.57 -13.53 -28.72
CA GLY A 162 1.66 -13.49 -27.73
C GLY A 162 1.35 -12.77 -26.42
N ASP A 163 0.20 -12.10 -26.30
CA ASP A 163 -0.20 -11.40 -25.08
C ASP A 163 -0.51 -12.35 -23.92
N PHE A 164 -0.44 -11.82 -22.70
CA PHE A 164 -0.86 -12.52 -21.50
C PHE A 164 -2.38 -12.58 -21.41
N TYR A 165 -2.89 -13.65 -20.81
CA TYR A 165 -4.28 -13.70 -20.38
C TYR A 165 -4.44 -12.89 -19.06
N ASP A 166 -5.58 -12.22 -18.92
CA ASP A 166 -6.00 -11.69 -17.63
C ASP A 166 -6.50 -12.83 -16.72
N TYR A 167 -6.51 -12.58 -15.40
CA TYR A 167 -6.87 -13.61 -14.42
C TYR A 167 -8.31 -14.13 -14.56
N ARG A 168 -9.24 -13.30 -15.05
CA ARG A 168 -10.63 -13.74 -15.26
C ARG A 168 -10.72 -14.75 -16.40
N THR A 169 -10.05 -14.46 -17.50
CA THR A 169 -9.99 -15.38 -18.66
C THR A 169 -9.29 -16.70 -18.32
N LEU A 170 -8.28 -16.65 -17.43
CA LEU A 170 -7.58 -17.87 -17.00
C LEU A 170 -8.40 -18.72 -16.02
N ALA A 171 -9.39 -18.15 -15.35
CA ALA A 171 -10.26 -18.85 -14.40
C ALA A 171 -11.36 -19.69 -15.11
N HIS A 172 -11.57 -19.52 -16.43
CA HIS A 172 -12.51 -20.25 -17.28
C HIS A 172 -11.77 -21.15 -18.26
#